data_ee264a5f0c75198c0e29a3b66d02b04e
#
_entry.id   ee264a5f0c75198c0e29a3b66d02b04e
#
_cell.length_a   1.000
_cell.length_b   1.000
_cell.length_c   1.000
_cell.angle_alpha   90.00
_cell.angle_beta   90.00
_cell.angle_gamma   90.00
#
_symmetry.space_group_name_H-M   'P 1'
#
loop_
_entity.id
_entity.type
_entity.pdbx_description
1 polymer ?
#
loop_
_entity_poly.entity_id
_entity_poly.type
_entity_poly.pdbx_seq_one_letter_code
_entity_poly.pdbx_strand_id
1 'polypeptide(L)'
;MVTDRKKDSRKTPEKQGSEHTASEPNKINASTPYDFAGKNLTPYGGLLPVITMLEKLDFQVLVEETLRSKRIPRAMDLYRFVLGIVLGLYIGFPRLNQLRFIARDPILTGILKVNRLPVQSTFWRFVNGLHRNVARQILNVMRTMRERVWAAANVKLEAVTIDTDTTVHTLYGQQMGGRKGYNPKNKGRKSYQPMLTFIAETREYVWGELRNGDRPDGKQIGHHIRNVCAAMPAGVKQIYGRADSGFYCWDAVEAYEECNVRFTISARKTSRLVDLLRRAEWKPSKKTDADMECEFRYQPEGWQKEYRFVALRTEKARGGGAGGS
;
A
#
# COMPACT_ATOMS: atom_id res chain seq x y z
N MET A 1 53.40 -25.52 -56.63
CA MET A 1 53.77 -25.49 -55.21
C MET A 1 52.50 -25.32 -54.41
N VAL A 2 52.00 -26.41 -53.86
CA VAL A 2 50.81 -26.44 -53.02
C VAL A 2 51.28 -26.68 -51.58
N THR A 3 51.10 -25.72 -50.71
CA THR A 3 51.54 -25.84 -49.31
C THR A 3 50.38 -26.39 -48.48
N ASP A 4 50.67 -27.56 -47.90
CA ASP A 4 49.77 -28.22 -46.91
C ASP A 4 49.44 -27.33 -45.72
N ARG A 5 48.09 -27.12 -45.46
CA ARG A 5 47.62 -26.56 -44.22
C ARG A 5 47.46 -27.69 -43.19
N LYS A 6 48.31 -27.68 -42.16
CA LYS A 6 48.17 -28.51 -40.98
C LYS A 6 46.76 -28.26 -40.35
N LYS A 7 45.99 -29.32 -40.15
CA LYS A 7 44.77 -29.34 -39.34
C LYS A 7 45.11 -29.14 -37.86
N ASP A 8 44.74 -28.03 -37.33
CA ASP A 8 44.83 -27.73 -35.90
C ASP A 8 43.70 -28.49 -35.16
N SER A 9 44.08 -29.52 -34.40
CA SER A 9 43.17 -30.31 -33.59
C SER A 9 42.86 -29.55 -32.31
N ARG A 10 41.85 -28.68 -32.37
CA ARG A 10 41.28 -28.09 -31.15
C ARG A 10 40.53 -29.17 -30.36
N LYS A 11 41.12 -29.59 -29.25
CA LYS A 11 40.44 -30.42 -28.24
C LYS A 11 39.18 -29.69 -27.77
N THR A 12 38.05 -30.30 -28.01
CA THR A 12 36.76 -29.90 -27.43
C THR A 12 36.87 -30.02 -25.91
N PRO A 13 36.56 -29.01 -25.12
CA PRO A 13 36.57 -29.18 -23.67
C PRO A 13 35.50 -30.19 -23.28
N GLU A 14 35.91 -31.24 -22.59
CA GLU A 14 34.99 -32.18 -21.94
C GLU A 14 34.01 -31.38 -21.07
N LYS A 15 32.72 -31.55 -21.35
CA LYS A 15 31.68 -31.15 -20.45
C LYS A 15 31.79 -32.01 -19.20
N GLN A 16 32.42 -31.46 -18.14
CA GLN A 16 32.22 -31.97 -16.81
C GLN A 16 30.73 -31.76 -16.47
N GLY A 17 29.94 -32.77 -16.77
CA GLY A 17 28.60 -32.91 -16.22
C GLY A 17 28.72 -33.13 -14.73
N SER A 18 28.71 -32.06 -13.95
CA SER A 18 28.37 -32.20 -12.55
C SER A 18 26.92 -32.67 -12.52
N GLU A 19 26.74 -33.95 -12.21
CA GLU A 19 25.45 -34.45 -11.72
C GLU A 19 25.07 -33.60 -10.48
N HIS A 20 24.33 -32.56 -10.71
CA HIS A 20 23.62 -31.86 -9.63
C HIS A 20 22.55 -32.85 -9.14
N THR A 21 22.90 -33.72 -8.22
CA THR A 21 21.93 -34.30 -7.31
C THR A 21 21.12 -33.15 -6.76
N ALA A 22 19.84 -33.16 -7.09
CA ALA A 22 18.91 -32.13 -6.58
C ALA A 22 18.90 -32.26 -5.06
N SER A 23 19.71 -31.44 -4.39
CA SER A 23 19.69 -31.39 -2.93
C SER A 23 18.28 -30.97 -2.47
N GLU A 24 17.76 -31.67 -1.48
CA GLU A 24 16.49 -31.26 -0.86
C GLU A 24 16.58 -29.78 -0.46
N PRO A 25 15.49 -29.02 -0.68
CA PRO A 25 15.50 -27.60 -0.32
C PRO A 25 15.71 -27.46 1.20
N ASN A 26 16.60 -26.54 1.59
CA ASN A 26 16.74 -26.18 3.00
C ASN A 26 15.38 -25.75 3.57
N LYS A 27 15.04 -26.25 4.74
CA LYS A 27 13.79 -25.89 5.44
C LYS A 27 14.11 -24.84 6.49
N ILE A 28 13.51 -23.65 6.37
CA ILE A 28 13.65 -22.56 7.34
C ILE A 28 12.28 -22.28 7.96
N ASN A 29 12.24 -22.19 9.28
CA ASN A 29 11.04 -21.94 10.09
C ASN A 29 11.40 -21.11 11.34
N ALA A 30 10.44 -20.85 12.21
CA ALA A 30 10.60 -20.05 13.43
C ALA A 30 11.68 -20.59 14.39
N SER A 31 11.96 -21.88 14.38
CA SER A 31 12.97 -22.53 15.25
C SER A 31 14.33 -22.69 14.58
N THR A 32 14.52 -22.21 13.35
CA THR A 32 15.80 -22.28 12.68
C THR A 32 16.84 -21.45 13.42
N PRO A 33 17.94 -22.05 13.93
CA PRO A 33 18.97 -21.30 14.64
C PRO A 33 19.70 -20.35 13.70
N TYR A 34 20.08 -19.20 14.22
CA TYR A 34 20.92 -18.23 13.52
C TYR A 34 21.96 -17.67 14.48
N ASP A 35 23.10 -17.31 13.96
CA ASP A 35 24.20 -16.69 14.70
C ASP A 35 24.88 -15.58 13.88
N PHE A 36 25.86 -14.96 14.50
CA PHE A 36 26.71 -13.94 13.87
C PHE A 36 28.14 -14.43 13.64
N ALA A 37 28.34 -15.74 13.52
CA ALA A 37 29.66 -16.37 13.36
C ALA A 37 30.30 -16.15 11.99
N GLY A 38 29.65 -15.46 11.09
CA GLY A 38 30.18 -15.13 9.77
C GLY A 38 30.13 -16.28 8.74
N LYS A 39 29.42 -17.37 9.04
CA LYS A 39 29.18 -18.50 8.11
C LYS A 39 27.82 -18.36 7.44
N ASN A 40 27.74 -18.81 6.16
CA ASN A 40 26.48 -18.78 5.39
C ASN A 40 25.79 -17.40 5.36
N LEU A 41 26.57 -16.35 5.20
CA LEU A 41 26.07 -14.98 5.20
C LEU A 41 25.05 -14.73 4.09
N THR A 42 23.97 -14.05 4.44
CA THR A 42 22.96 -13.56 3.52
C THR A 42 22.61 -12.11 3.86
N PRO A 43 22.37 -11.24 2.89
CA PRO A 43 21.89 -9.89 3.15
C PRO A 43 20.45 -9.85 3.68
N TYR A 44 19.74 -10.98 3.66
CA TYR A 44 18.32 -11.08 4.01
C TYR A 44 18.05 -11.80 5.33
N GLY A 45 19.03 -11.93 6.21
CA GLY A 45 18.89 -12.57 7.53
C GLY A 45 17.75 -11.97 8.38
N GLY A 46 17.46 -10.67 8.22
CA GLY A 46 16.32 -10.00 8.84
C GLY A 46 14.94 -10.54 8.47
N LEU A 47 14.82 -11.45 7.51
CA LEU A 47 13.56 -12.13 7.21
C LEU A 47 13.18 -13.18 8.28
N LEU A 48 14.13 -13.73 9.03
CA LEU A 48 13.85 -14.74 10.04
C LEU A 48 12.89 -14.24 11.13
N PRO A 49 13.08 -13.07 11.77
CA PRO A 49 12.10 -12.51 12.70
C PRO A 49 10.72 -12.31 12.07
N VAL A 50 10.66 -11.89 10.79
CA VAL A 50 9.40 -11.69 10.07
C VAL A 50 8.67 -13.02 9.91
N ILE A 51 9.37 -14.08 9.51
CA ILE A 51 8.77 -15.42 9.37
C ILE A 51 8.30 -15.95 10.72
N THR A 52 9.13 -15.79 11.77
CA THR A 52 8.74 -16.17 13.15
C THR A 52 7.44 -15.46 13.56
N MET A 53 7.31 -14.17 13.27
CA MET A 53 6.08 -13.41 13.53
C MET A 53 4.89 -13.95 12.73
N LEU A 54 5.07 -14.18 11.43
CA LEU A 54 3.98 -14.70 10.57
C LEU A 54 3.52 -16.09 10.99
N GLU A 55 4.44 -16.98 11.39
CA GLU A 55 4.11 -18.30 11.90
C GLU A 55 3.34 -18.23 13.24
N LYS A 56 3.80 -17.41 14.19
CA LYS A 56 3.11 -17.20 15.48
C LYS A 56 1.72 -16.57 15.32
N LEU A 57 1.47 -15.89 14.23
CA LEU A 57 0.17 -15.28 13.91
C LEU A 57 -0.68 -16.17 12.98
N ASP A 58 -0.28 -17.43 12.74
CA ASP A 58 -0.96 -18.40 11.86
C ASP A 58 -1.27 -17.83 10.46
N PHE A 59 -0.33 -17.06 9.90
CA PHE A 59 -0.54 -16.39 8.61
C PHE A 59 -0.77 -17.39 7.47
N GLN A 60 -0.08 -18.54 7.47
CA GLN A 60 -0.26 -19.57 6.46
C GLN A 60 -1.69 -20.11 6.48
N VAL A 61 -2.18 -20.52 7.64
CA VAL A 61 -3.54 -21.06 7.83
C VAL A 61 -4.57 -20.03 7.36
N LEU A 62 -4.41 -18.77 7.78
CA LEU A 62 -5.30 -17.69 7.39
C LEU A 62 -5.35 -17.49 5.88
N VAL A 63 -4.20 -17.51 5.20
CA VAL A 63 -4.12 -17.38 3.73
C VAL A 63 -4.81 -18.57 3.06
N GLU A 64 -4.51 -19.78 3.49
CA GLU A 64 -5.06 -21.03 2.90
C GLU A 64 -6.57 -21.16 3.10
N GLU A 65 -7.10 -20.68 4.22
CA GLU A 65 -8.53 -20.68 4.51
C GLU A 65 -9.30 -19.58 3.80
N THR A 66 -8.68 -18.40 3.64
CA THR A 66 -9.36 -17.21 3.11
C THR A 66 -9.24 -17.06 1.60
N LEU A 67 -8.04 -17.31 1.04
CA LEU A 67 -7.82 -17.07 -0.38
C LEU A 67 -8.24 -18.27 -1.23
N ARG A 68 -8.97 -17.99 -2.30
CA ARG A 68 -9.39 -19.00 -3.27
C ARG A 68 -9.04 -18.54 -4.68
N SER A 69 -8.11 -19.25 -5.33
CA SER A 69 -7.74 -19.01 -6.72
C SER A 69 -7.87 -20.29 -7.54
N LYS A 70 -8.53 -20.22 -8.67
CA LYS A 70 -8.74 -21.36 -9.57
C LYS A 70 -7.51 -21.67 -10.43
N ARG A 71 -6.59 -20.72 -10.59
CA ARG A 71 -5.43 -20.82 -11.49
C ARG A 71 -4.14 -20.51 -10.74
N ILE A 72 -3.54 -21.54 -10.17
CA ILE A 72 -2.24 -21.45 -9.50
C ILE A 72 -1.21 -22.13 -10.38
N PRO A 73 -0.08 -21.48 -10.74
CA PRO A 73 1.01 -22.13 -11.45
C PRO A 73 1.60 -23.28 -10.62
N ARG A 74 1.95 -24.40 -11.27
CA ARG A 74 2.44 -25.63 -10.59
C ARG A 74 3.77 -25.48 -9.83
N ALA A 75 4.48 -24.36 -10.00
CA ALA A 75 5.79 -24.17 -9.40
C ALA A 75 5.80 -24.03 -7.87
N MET A 76 4.71 -23.50 -7.31
CA MET A 76 4.48 -23.35 -5.87
C MET A 76 2.98 -23.36 -5.58
N ASP A 77 2.60 -23.61 -4.32
CA ASP A 77 1.22 -23.42 -3.86
C ASP A 77 0.85 -21.94 -3.73
N LEU A 78 -0.43 -21.67 -3.45
CA LEU A 78 -0.97 -20.32 -3.29
C LEU A 78 -0.24 -19.54 -2.20
N TYR A 79 -0.07 -20.14 -1.02
CA TYR A 79 0.57 -19.50 0.12
C TYR A 79 2.00 -19.06 -0.21
N ARG A 80 2.80 -19.94 -0.81
CA ARG A 80 4.20 -19.63 -1.15
C ARG A 80 4.31 -18.53 -2.20
N PHE A 81 3.38 -18.45 -3.18
CA PHE A 81 3.34 -17.32 -4.11
C PHE A 81 3.04 -16.01 -3.38
N VAL A 82 2.05 -16.00 -2.49
CA VAL A 82 1.71 -14.82 -1.68
C VAL A 82 2.90 -14.43 -0.80
N LEU A 83 3.46 -15.38 -0.05
CA LEU A 83 4.60 -15.15 0.82
C LEU A 83 5.82 -14.64 0.04
N GLY A 84 6.13 -15.22 -1.12
CA GLY A 84 7.25 -14.80 -1.96
C GLY A 84 7.11 -13.35 -2.45
N ILE A 85 5.88 -12.91 -2.76
CA ILE A 85 5.61 -11.51 -3.13
C ILE A 85 5.74 -10.60 -1.90
N VAL A 86 5.18 -10.99 -0.76
CA VAL A 86 5.25 -10.22 0.49
C VAL A 86 6.71 -10.03 0.92
N LEU A 87 7.50 -11.10 0.94
CA LEU A 87 8.92 -11.03 1.29
C LEU A 87 9.71 -10.20 0.27
N GLY A 88 9.43 -10.35 -1.03
CA GLY A 88 10.05 -9.53 -2.06
C GLY A 88 9.79 -8.04 -1.88
N LEU A 89 8.55 -7.65 -1.55
CA LEU A 89 8.19 -6.27 -1.24
C LEU A 89 8.87 -5.78 0.05
N TYR A 90 8.90 -6.62 1.08
CA TYR A 90 9.49 -6.29 2.38
C TYR A 90 10.98 -5.96 2.28
N ILE A 91 11.73 -6.72 1.46
CA ILE A 91 13.15 -6.46 1.22
C ILE A 91 13.44 -5.37 0.18
N GLY A 92 12.40 -4.68 -0.31
CA GLY A 92 12.53 -3.52 -1.19
C GLY A 92 12.48 -3.81 -2.69
N PHE A 93 11.94 -4.94 -3.10
CA PHE A 93 11.78 -5.29 -4.52
C PHE A 93 10.33 -5.11 -5.01
N PRO A 94 9.91 -3.88 -5.38
CA PRO A 94 8.54 -3.60 -5.78
C PRO A 94 8.16 -4.12 -7.17
N ARG A 95 9.08 -4.76 -7.90
CA ARG A 95 8.84 -5.26 -9.25
C ARG A 95 9.14 -6.75 -9.35
N LEU A 96 8.26 -7.51 -9.98
CA LEU A 96 8.42 -8.96 -10.13
C LEU A 96 9.73 -9.38 -10.84
N ASN A 97 10.26 -8.56 -11.76
CA ASN A 97 11.53 -8.86 -12.42
C ASN A 97 12.73 -8.78 -11.49
N GLN A 98 12.62 -8.09 -10.36
CA GLN A 98 13.70 -7.99 -9.38
C GLN A 98 13.84 -9.26 -8.53
N LEU A 99 12.79 -10.09 -8.44
CA LEU A 99 12.85 -11.39 -7.77
C LEU A 99 13.96 -12.32 -8.35
N ARG A 100 14.43 -12.06 -9.58
CA ARG A 100 15.58 -12.77 -10.16
C ARG A 100 16.88 -12.60 -9.35
N PHE A 101 17.06 -11.46 -8.68
CA PHE A 101 18.27 -11.18 -7.90
C PHE A 101 18.36 -12.04 -6.64
N ILE A 102 17.23 -12.49 -6.12
CA ILE A 102 17.09 -13.30 -4.90
C ILE A 102 16.66 -14.74 -5.22
N ALA A 103 16.63 -15.12 -6.50
CA ALA A 103 16.04 -16.38 -6.93
C ALA A 103 16.74 -17.63 -6.34
N ARG A 104 17.99 -17.51 -5.88
CA ARG A 104 18.79 -18.57 -5.28
C ARG A 104 19.29 -18.23 -3.88
N ASP A 105 18.80 -17.15 -3.29
CA ASP A 105 19.17 -16.81 -1.92
C ASP A 105 18.75 -17.92 -0.96
N PRO A 106 19.65 -18.41 -0.09
CA PRO A 106 19.37 -19.58 0.75
C PRO A 106 18.28 -19.33 1.79
N ILE A 107 18.14 -18.09 2.29
CA ILE A 107 17.05 -17.75 3.23
C ILE A 107 15.70 -17.79 2.52
N LEU A 108 15.56 -17.13 1.38
CA LEU A 108 14.29 -17.10 0.65
C LEU A 108 13.89 -18.47 0.11
N THR A 109 14.84 -19.22 -0.47
CA THR A 109 14.56 -20.56 -0.97
C THR A 109 14.22 -21.52 0.16
N GLY A 110 14.89 -21.40 1.32
CA GLY A 110 14.62 -22.20 2.50
C GLY A 110 13.23 -21.89 3.11
N ILE A 111 12.88 -20.62 3.26
CA ILE A 111 11.56 -20.19 3.74
C ILE A 111 10.44 -20.70 2.81
N LEU A 112 10.63 -20.53 1.51
CA LEU A 112 9.62 -20.94 0.51
C LEU A 112 9.67 -22.44 0.20
N LYS A 113 10.64 -23.20 0.76
CA LYS A 113 10.85 -24.64 0.55
C LYS A 113 10.94 -24.99 -0.94
N VAL A 114 11.75 -24.25 -1.67
CA VAL A 114 12.02 -24.43 -3.11
C VAL A 114 13.53 -24.38 -3.37
N ASN A 115 14.01 -25.07 -4.41
CA ASN A 115 15.44 -25.00 -4.80
C ASN A 115 15.79 -23.66 -5.47
N ARG A 116 14.81 -23.04 -6.08
CA ARG A 116 14.94 -21.74 -6.75
C ARG A 116 13.56 -21.07 -6.85
N LEU A 117 13.51 -19.75 -6.69
CA LEU A 117 12.29 -19.01 -6.97
C LEU A 117 11.91 -19.12 -8.45
N PRO A 118 10.60 -19.24 -8.73
CA PRO A 118 10.09 -19.21 -10.10
C PRO A 118 10.51 -17.94 -10.84
N VAL A 119 10.60 -18.05 -12.15
CA VAL A 119 10.89 -16.89 -13.01
C VAL A 119 9.77 -15.87 -13.00
N GLN A 120 10.07 -14.62 -13.33
CA GLN A 120 9.12 -13.52 -13.37
C GLN A 120 7.80 -13.85 -14.09
N SER A 121 7.86 -14.53 -15.23
CA SER A 121 6.66 -14.90 -16.00
C SER A 121 5.71 -15.83 -15.25
N THR A 122 6.23 -16.64 -14.32
CA THR A 122 5.42 -17.51 -13.46
C THR A 122 4.72 -16.70 -12.36
N PHE A 123 5.41 -15.78 -11.71
CA PHE A 123 4.80 -14.83 -10.78
C PHE A 123 3.77 -13.94 -11.48
N TRP A 124 4.08 -13.47 -12.69
CA TRP A 124 3.14 -12.69 -13.49
C TRP A 124 1.86 -13.49 -13.79
N ARG A 125 1.99 -14.77 -14.22
CA ARG A 125 0.81 -15.64 -14.45
C ARG A 125 0.01 -15.87 -13.19
N PHE A 126 0.66 -16.00 -12.03
CA PHE A 126 -0.03 -16.08 -10.73
C PHE A 126 -0.84 -14.82 -10.48
N VAL A 127 -0.22 -13.63 -10.48
CA VAL A 127 -0.89 -12.36 -10.23
C VAL A 127 -2.02 -12.09 -11.26
N ASN A 128 -1.76 -12.36 -12.53
CA ASN A 128 -2.76 -12.18 -13.59
C ASN A 128 -3.93 -13.18 -13.52
N GLY A 129 -3.75 -14.29 -12.81
CA GLY A 129 -4.80 -15.28 -12.54
C GLY A 129 -5.71 -14.90 -11.36
N LEU A 130 -5.36 -13.86 -10.59
CA LEU A 130 -6.15 -13.42 -9.46
C LEU A 130 -7.34 -12.57 -9.94
N HIS A 131 -8.54 -12.93 -9.49
CA HIS A 131 -9.77 -12.19 -9.78
C HIS A 131 -10.03 -11.10 -8.72
N ARG A 132 -10.92 -10.15 -9.04
CA ARG A 132 -11.33 -9.08 -8.12
C ARG A 132 -11.74 -9.60 -6.72
N ASN A 133 -12.39 -10.75 -6.67
CA ASN A 133 -12.78 -11.35 -5.39
C ASN A 133 -11.58 -11.73 -4.52
N VAL A 134 -10.45 -12.14 -5.11
CA VAL A 134 -9.22 -12.42 -4.36
C VAL A 134 -8.66 -11.15 -3.73
N ALA A 135 -8.75 -10.01 -4.40
CA ALA A 135 -8.34 -8.72 -3.80
C ALA A 135 -9.15 -8.41 -2.53
N ARG A 136 -10.47 -8.65 -2.54
CA ARG A 136 -11.31 -8.52 -1.33
C ARG A 136 -10.92 -9.52 -0.23
N GLN A 137 -10.61 -10.75 -0.61
CA GLN A 137 -10.12 -11.77 0.34
C GLN A 137 -8.78 -11.36 0.97
N ILE A 138 -7.86 -10.75 0.20
CA ILE A 138 -6.60 -10.20 0.73
C ILE A 138 -6.87 -9.09 1.75
N LEU A 139 -7.83 -8.19 1.52
CA LEU A 139 -8.23 -7.19 2.50
C LEU A 139 -8.77 -7.82 3.80
N ASN A 140 -9.51 -8.92 3.71
CA ASN A 140 -9.94 -9.69 4.89
C ASN A 140 -8.76 -10.31 5.62
N VAL A 141 -7.80 -10.90 4.89
CA VAL A 141 -6.54 -11.41 5.50
C VAL A 141 -5.83 -10.29 6.25
N MET A 142 -5.68 -9.12 5.63
CA MET A 142 -5.03 -7.97 6.27
C MET A 142 -5.77 -7.51 7.53
N ARG A 143 -7.11 -7.48 7.51
CA ARG A 143 -7.93 -7.13 8.69
C ARG A 143 -7.68 -8.12 9.82
N THR A 144 -7.78 -9.43 9.56
CA THR A 144 -7.57 -10.45 10.57
C THR A 144 -6.14 -10.45 11.11
N MET A 145 -5.14 -10.23 10.23
CA MET A 145 -3.76 -10.08 10.68
C MET A 145 -3.57 -8.88 11.60
N ARG A 146 -4.19 -7.75 11.31
CA ARG A 146 -4.17 -6.57 12.21
C ARG A 146 -4.74 -6.90 13.57
N GLU A 147 -5.90 -7.53 13.63
CA GLU A 147 -6.53 -7.95 14.89
C GLU A 147 -5.61 -8.88 15.71
N ARG A 148 -4.96 -9.85 15.07
CA ARG A 148 -4.00 -10.75 15.71
C ARG A 148 -2.75 -10.00 16.20
N VAL A 149 -2.21 -9.09 15.40
CA VAL A 149 -1.04 -8.25 15.79
C VAL A 149 -1.40 -7.37 16.97
N TRP A 150 -2.56 -6.70 16.94
CA TRP A 150 -3.00 -5.84 18.05
C TRP A 150 -3.19 -6.64 19.33
N ALA A 151 -3.79 -7.83 19.24
CA ALA A 151 -3.94 -8.73 20.38
C ALA A 151 -2.57 -9.18 20.94
N ALA A 152 -1.67 -9.64 20.08
CA ALA A 152 -0.33 -10.10 20.48
C ALA A 152 0.55 -8.99 21.08
N ALA A 153 0.45 -7.76 20.54
CA ALA A 153 1.19 -6.59 21.00
C ALA A 153 0.46 -5.81 22.11
N ASN A 154 -0.70 -6.29 22.58
CA ASN A 154 -1.54 -5.63 23.58
C ASN A 154 -1.86 -4.16 23.22
N VAL A 155 -2.12 -3.89 21.94
CA VAL A 155 -2.51 -2.57 21.45
C VAL A 155 -3.93 -2.26 21.90
N LYS A 156 -4.10 -1.21 22.70
CA LYS A 156 -5.39 -0.78 23.26
C LYS A 156 -5.75 0.61 22.77
N LEU A 157 -6.10 0.71 21.49
CA LEU A 157 -6.57 1.95 20.89
C LEU A 157 -8.09 1.96 20.86
N GLU A 158 -8.71 2.66 21.82
CA GLU A 158 -10.18 2.87 21.85
C GLU A 158 -10.61 3.98 20.89
N ALA A 159 -9.70 4.87 20.54
CA ALA A 159 -9.92 5.94 19.57
C ALA A 159 -8.81 5.93 18.52
N VAL A 160 -9.18 6.07 17.26
CA VAL A 160 -8.23 6.11 16.14
C VAL A 160 -8.56 7.25 15.19
N THR A 161 -7.52 7.78 14.55
CA THR A 161 -7.63 8.73 13.47
C THR A 161 -7.39 8.03 12.14
N ILE A 162 -8.32 8.16 11.21
CA ILE A 162 -8.17 7.65 9.84
C ILE A 162 -7.84 8.80 8.89
N ASP A 163 -6.78 8.62 8.13
CA ASP A 163 -6.36 9.51 7.07
C ASP A 163 -6.75 8.92 5.72
N THR A 164 -7.64 9.58 5.01
CA THR A 164 -8.10 9.15 3.68
C THR A 164 -7.62 10.13 2.62
N ASP A 165 -6.95 9.61 1.61
CA ASP A 165 -6.40 10.41 0.50
C ASP A 165 -6.47 9.66 -0.83
N THR A 166 -6.33 10.41 -1.91
CA THR A 166 -6.16 9.87 -3.26
C THR A 166 -4.76 10.17 -3.78
N THR A 167 -4.13 9.19 -4.40
CA THR A 167 -2.83 9.41 -5.04
C THR A 167 -2.90 9.16 -6.54
N VAL A 168 -2.04 9.84 -7.32
CA VAL A 168 -2.04 9.71 -8.77
C VAL A 168 -0.84 8.91 -9.23
N HIS A 169 -1.09 7.75 -9.83
CA HIS A 169 -0.07 6.92 -10.48
C HIS A 169 -0.10 7.11 -11.99
N THR A 170 0.85 7.86 -12.53
CA THR A 170 0.99 8.06 -13.98
C THR A 170 1.38 6.76 -14.67
N LEU A 171 0.72 6.46 -15.79
CA LEU A 171 0.96 5.27 -16.59
C LEU A 171 1.75 5.59 -17.84
N TYR A 172 2.75 4.78 -18.13
CA TYR A 172 3.65 4.92 -19.28
C TYR A 172 3.43 3.85 -20.37
N GLY A 173 2.30 3.15 -20.32
CA GLY A 173 1.97 2.08 -21.26
C GLY A 173 0.47 1.93 -21.48
N GLN A 174 0.08 0.77 -22.02
CA GLN A 174 -1.31 0.44 -22.35
C GLN A 174 -2.00 -0.38 -21.23
N GLN A 175 -1.77 0.01 -19.98
CA GLN A 175 -2.37 -0.66 -18.84
C GLN A 175 -3.89 -0.53 -18.88
N MET A 176 -4.57 -1.66 -18.64
CA MET A 176 -6.02 -1.75 -18.65
C MET A 176 -6.63 -0.89 -17.52
N GLY A 177 -7.70 -0.17 -17.82
CA GLY A 177 -8.40 0.69 -16.87
C GLY A 177 -7.75 2.06 -16.65
N GLY A 178 -6.55 2.32 -17.20
CA GLY A 178 -5.93 3.63 -17.14
C GLY A 178 -6.68 4.67 -17.97
N ARG A 179 -7.01 5.83 -17.39
CA ARG A 179 -7.70 6.93 -18.06
C ARG A 179 -6.94 8.25 -17.93
N LYS A 180 -7.18 9.15 -18.90
CA LYS A 180 -6.76 10.54 -18.81
C LYS A 180 -7.74 11.24 -17.88
N GLY A 181 -7.29 11.65 -16.71
CA GLY A 181 -8.07 12.35 -15.70
C GLY A 181 -7.22 13.41 -14.99
N TYR A 182 -7.52 13.63 -13.72
CA TYR A 182 -6.76 14.58 -12.92
C TYR A 182 -5.32 14.08 -12.66
N ASN A 183 -4.37 14.65 -13.36
CA ASN A 183 -2.95 14.38 -13.19
C ASN A 183 -2.16 15.70 -13.28
N PRO A 184 -1.99 16.44 -12.17
CA PRO A 184 -1.40 17.76 -12.18
C PRO A 184 0.08 17.76 -12.58
N LYS A 185 0.82 16.68 -12.24
CA LYS A 185 2.25 16.54 -12.56
C LYS A 185 2.51 16.15 -14.01
N ASN A 186 1.60 15.38 -14.63
CA ASN A 186 1.74 14.85 -15.98
C ASN A 186 0.43 15.00 -16.75
N LYS A 187 0.07 16.26 -17.09
CA LYS A 187 -1.17 16.60 -17.79
C LYS A 187 -1.34 15.78 -19.08
N GLY A 188 -2.52 15.24 -19.31
CA GLY A 188 -2.86 14.46 -20.50
C GLY A 188 -2.35 13.02 -20.52
N ARG A 189 -1.55 12.58 -19.55
CA ARG A 189 -1.15 11.17 -19.38
C ARG A 189 -2.26 10.35 -18.74
N LYS A 190 -2.36 9.09 -19.14
CA LYS A 190 -3.21 8.12 -18.43
C LYS A 190 -2.69 7.89 -17.03
N SER A 191 -3.57 7.68 -16.08
CA SER A 191 -3.22 7.40 -14.69
C SER A 191 -4.21 6.43 -14.04
N TYR A 192 -3.83 5.90 -12.89
CA TYR A 192 -4.74 5.41 -11.87
C TYR A 192 -4.84 6.45 -10.76
N GLN A 193 -5.96 6.48 -10.07
CA GLN A 193 -6.18 7.31 -8.90
C GLN A 193 -6.76 6.45 -7.76
N PRO A 194 -5.94 5.62 -7.10
CA PRO A 194 -6.39 4.85 -5.96
C PRO A 194 -6.79 5.77 -4.80
N MET A 195 -7.78 5.33 -4.05
CA MET A 195 -8.22 5.92 -2.79
C MET A 195 -7.76 5.00 -1.66
N LEU A 196 -7.03 5.55 -0.70
CA LEU A 196 -6.35 4.79 0.35
C LEU A 196 -6.68 5.39 1.71
N THR A 197 -6.83 4.52 2.71
CA THR A 197 -7.03 4.95 4.11
C THR A 197 -6.04 4.24 5.02
N PHE A 198 -5.47 5.01 5.96
CA PHE A 198 -4.53 4.56 6.97
C PHE A 198 -5.01 4.95 8.37
N ILE A 199 -4.62 4.17 9.38
CA ILE A 199 -4.71 4.59 10.79
C ILE A 199 -3.47 5.45 11.08
N ALA A 200 -3.67 6.68 11.55
CA ALA A 200 -2.58 7.63 11.78
C ALA A 200 -1.65 7.20 12.92
N GLU A 201 -2.20 6.65 13.99
CA GLU A 201 -1.47 6.25 15.20
C GLU A 201 -0.50 5.11 14.94
N THR A 202 -0.90 4.11 14.15
CA THR A 202 -0.10 2.92 13.86
C THR A 202 0.50 2.93 12.45
N ARG A 203 0.10 3.88 11.62
CA ARG A 203 0.46 3.98 10.19
C ARG A 203 0.05 2.77 9.36
N GLU A 204 -0.92 2.00 9.84
CA GLU A 204 -1.40 0.81 9.16
C GLU A 204 -2.37 1.17 8.04
N TYR A 205 -2.18 0.52 6.89
CA TYR A 205 -3.16 0.56 5.82
C TYR A 205 -4.43 -0.19 6.22
N VAL A 206 -5.59 0.45 6.06
CA VAL A 206 -6.89 -0.13 6.42
C VAL A 206 -7.61 -0.68 5.22
N TRP A 207 -7.82 0.19 4.24
CA TRP A 207 -8.63 -0.09 3.07
C TRP A 207 -8.20 0.75 1.89
N GLY A 208 -8.41 0.22 0.67
CA GLY A 208 -8.21 0.99 -0.54
C GLY A 208 -8.65 0.26 -1.79
N GLU A 209 -8.87 1.02 -2.83
CA GLU A 209 -9.26 0.51 -4.15
C GLU A 209 -8.39 1.12 -5.23
N LEU A 210 -7.85 0.27 -6.12
CA LEU A 210 -7.25 0.74 -7.37
C LEU A 210 -8.37 1.19 -8.29
N ARG A 211 -8.31 2.46 -8.69
CA ARG A 211 -9.33 3.09 -9.53
C ARG A 211 -8.68 3.62 -10.82
N ASN A 212 -9.50 3.83 -11.85
CA ASN A 212 -9.07 4.56 -13.04
C ASN A 212 -8.61 5.99 -12.69
N GLY A 213 -8.08 6.73 -13.67
CA GLY A 213 -7.54 8.07 -13.46
C GLY A 213 -8.56 9.17 -13.23
N ASP A 214 -9.86 8.85 -13.19
CA ASP A 214 -10.91 9.82 -12.93
C ASP A 214 -10.99 10.12 -11.42
N ARG A 215 -11.35 11.35 -11.07
CA ARG A 215 -11.66 11.70 -9.68
C ARG A 215 -12.80 10.82 -9.16
N PRO A 216 -12.77 10.40 -7.88
CA PRO A 216 -13.89 9.70 -7.30
C PRO A 216 -15.13 10.61 -7.27
N ASP A 217 -16.29 10.05 -7.58
CA ASP A 217 -17.57 10.69 -7.33
C ASP A 217 -17.98 10.52 -5.86
N GLY A 218 -19.01 11.27 -5.43
CA GLY A 218 -19.46 11.24 -4.04
C GLY A 218 -19.87 9.84 -3.57
N LYS A 219 -20.62 9.10 -4.38
CA LYS A 219 -21.07 7.73 -4.03
C LYS A 219 -19.90 6.77 -3.81
N GLN A 220 -18.85 6.88 -4.62
CA GLN A 220 -17.64 6.08 -4.47
C GLN A 220 -16.89 6.45 -3.18
N ILE A 221 -16.84 7.74 -2.84
CA ILE A 221 -16.25 8.23 -1.60
C ILE A 221 -17.04 7.70 -0.40
N GLY A 222 -18.36 7.85 -0.38
CA GLY A 222 -19.21 7.35 0.69
C GLY A 222 -19.09 5.84 0.87
N HIS A 223 -19.08 5.06 -0.22
CA HIS A 223 -18.86 3.62 -0.18
C HIS A 223 -17.50 3.24 0.42
N HIS A 224 -16.44 3.97 0.05
CA HIS A 224 -15.10 3.76 0.60
C HIS A 224 -15.08 4.00 2.11
N ILE A 225 -15.65 5.11 2.60
CA ILE A 225 -15.71 5.43 4.03
C ILE A 225 -16.45 4.33 4.81
N ARG A 226 -17.60 3.85 4.33
CA ARG A 226 -18.33 2.75 4.97
C ARG A 226 -17.50 1.47 5.05
N ASN A 227 -16.77 1.12 3.99
CA ASN A 227 -15.87 -0.04 4.00
C ASN A 227 -14.71 0.12 4.99
N VAL A 228 -14.15 1.33 5.10
CA VAL A 228 -13.10 1.64 6.09
C VAL A 228 -13.63 1.42 7.50
N CYS A 229 -14.81 1.96 7.81
CA CYS A 229 -15.43 1.80 9.13
C CYS A 229 -15.71 0.33 9.45
N ALA A 230 -16.21 -0.44 8.48
CA ALA A 230 -16.45 -1.86 8.64
C ALA A 230 -15.16 -2.71 8.81
N ALA A 231 -14.01 -2.17 8.41
CA ALA A 231 -12.71 -2.84 8.54
C ALA A 231 -11.97 -2.47 9.84
N MET A 232 -12.56 -1.65 10.71
CA MET A 232 -11.95 -1.29 11.99
C MET A 232 -11.95 -2.47 12.96
N PRO A 233 -10.90 -2.61 13.80
CA PRO A 233 -10.89 -3.57 14.90
C PRO A 233 -12.04 -3.33 15.89
N ALA A 234 -12.60 -4.42 16.44
CA ALA A 234 -13.76 -4.35 17.35
C ALA A 234 -13.51 -3.54 18.63
N GLY A 235 -12.25 -3.37 19.06
CA GLY A 235 -11.88 -2.57 20.23
C GLY A 235 -11.95 -1.06 20.01
N VAL A 236 -12.07 -0.59 18.76
CA VAL A 236 -12.15 0.83 18.43
C VAL A 236 -13.57 1.33 18.67
N LYS A 237 -13.72 2.25 19.62
CA LYS A 237 -15.01 2.85 20.02
C LYS A 237 -15.27 4.19 19.33
N GLN A 238 -14.22 4.95 19.02
CA GLN A 238 -14.32 6.26 18.40
C GLN A 238 -13.37 6.37 17.22
N ILE A 239 -13.89 6.85 16.09
CA ILE A 239 -13.12 7.13 14.89
C ILE A 239 -13.12 8.63 14.61
N TYR A 240 -11.95 9.19 14.30
CA TYR A 240 -11.75 10.54 13.80
C TYR A 240 -11.32 10.48 12.34
N GLY A 241 -12.09 11.06 11.41
CA GLY A 241 -11.78 11.08 10.00
C GLY A 241 -11.07 12.38 9.59
N ARG A 242 -9.95 12.26 8.85
CA ARG A 242 -9.31 13.40 8.20
C ARG A 242 -9.26 13.16 6.69
N ALA A 243 -9.65 14.17 5.91
CA ALA A 243 -9.61 14.11 4.46
C ALA A 243 -9.33 15.47 3.83
N ASP A 244 -8.78 15.46 2.64
CA ASP A 244 -8.51 16.67 1.87
C ASP A 244 -9.77 17.20 1.16
N SER A 245 -9.63 18.29 0.42
CA SER A 245 -10.71 18.93 -0.33
C SER A 245 -11.27 18.08 -1.49
N GLY A 246 -10.64 16.98 -1.83
CA GLY A 246 -11.15 16.00 -2.78
C GLY A 246 -12.42 15.30 -2.25
N PHE A 247 -12.50 15.17 -0.93
CA PHE A 247 -13.59 14.54 -0.20
C PHE A 247 -14.68 15.52 0.26
N TYR A 248 -14.58 16.79 -0.12
CA TYR A 248 -15.57 17.80 0.25
C TYR A 248 -16.85 17.63 -0.57
N CYS A 249 -17.72 16.72 -0.16
CA CYS A 249 -19.01 16.42 -0.76
C CYS A 249 -19.97 15.86 0.29
N TRP A 250 -21.28 15.92 0.00
CA TRP A 250 -22.33 15.44 0.91
C TRP A 250 -22.20 13.95 1.21
N ASP A 251 -21.99 13.12 0.18
CA ASP A 251 -21.88 11.66 0.36
C ASP A 251 -20.76 11.25 1.35
N ALA A 252 -19.67 12.01 1.42
CA ALA A 252 -18.60 11.76 2.39
C ALA A 252 -19.06 12.07 3.81
N VAL A 253 -19.71 13.19 3.99
CA VAL A 253 -20.25 13.65 5.29
C VAL A 253 -21.32 12.70 5.79
N GLU A 254 -22.26 12.34 4.94
CA GLU A 254 -23.31 11.37 5.24
C GLU A 254 -22.73 10.02 5.69
N ALA A 255 -21.74 9.50 4.96
CA ALA A 255 -21.08 8.24 5.32
C ALA A 255 -20.33 8.33 6.66
N TYR A 256 -19.65 9.44 6.95
CA TYR A 256 -19.03 9.65 8.26
C TYR A 256 -20.05 9.68 9.39
N GLU A 257 -21.18 10.35 9.20
CA GLU A 257 -22.25 10.41 10.20
C GLU A 257 -22.91 9.06 10.43
N GLU A 258 -23.27 8.33 9.37
CA GLU A 258 -23.80 6.97 9.47
C GLU A 258 -22.88 6.01 10.25
N CYS A 259 -21.56 6.19 10.10
CA CYS A 259 -20.56 5.42 10.81
C CYS A 259 -20.22 5.99 12.21
N ASN A 260 -20.89 7.04 12.68
CA ASN A 260 -20.58 7.75 13.94
C ASN A 260 -19.11 8.23 14.02
N VAL A 261 -18.55 8.66 12.90
CA VAL A 261 -17.18 9.19 12.78
C VAL A 261 -17.20 10.69 13.01
N ARG A 262 -16.37 11.20 13.91
CA ARG A 262 -16.06 12.64 13.98
C ARG A 262 -15.06 12.98 12.90
N PHE A 263 -15.32 13.98 12.08
CA PHE A 263 -14.50 14.22 10.90
C PHE A 263 -14.04 15.67 10.75
N THR A 264 -12.95 15.83 10.02
CA THR A 264 -12.45 17.10 9.49
C THR A 264 -12.13 16.94 8.01
N ILE A 265 -12.80 17.73 7.17
CA ILE A 265 -12.56 17.75 5.72
C ILE A 265 -12.13 19.15 5.32
N SER A 266 -11.04 19.27 4.56
CA SER A 266 -10.64 20.57 4.01
C SER A 266 -11.70 21.11 3.05
N ALA A 267 -12.24 22.28 3.33
CA ALA A 267 -13.26 22.87 2.48
C ALA A 267 -12.72 23.37 1.13
N ARG A 268 -13.49 23.19 0.06
CA ARG A 268 -13.20 23.86 -1.22
C ARG A 268 -13.52 25.34 -1.14
N LYS A 269 -12.62 26.17 -1.63
CA LYS A 269 -12.84 27.61 -1.74
C LYS A 269 -13.89 27.89 -2.82
N THR A 270 -15.14 28.13 -2.41
CA THR A 270 -16.19 28.66 -3.28
C THR A 270 -16.29 30.17 -3.07
N SER A 271 -16.83 30.92 -4.02
CA SER A 271 -17.05 32.38 -3.89
C SER A 271 -17.84 32.70 -2.64
N ARG A 272 -18.93 31.97 -2.37
CA ARG A 272 -19.77 32.14 -1.17
C ARG A 272 -18.98 31.92 0.12
N LEU A 273 -18.14 30.90 0.19
CA LEU A 273 -17.28 30.63 1.36
C LEU A 273 -16.25 31.73 1.57
N VAL A 274 -15.64 32.22 0.47
CA VAL A 274 -14.68 33.31 0.52
C VAL A 274 -15.33 34.61 1.01
N ASP A 275 -16.56 34.90 0.59
CA ASP A 275 -17.29 36.07 1.06
C ASP A 275 -17.68 35.99 2.54
N LEU A 276 -18.02 34.80 3.03
CA LEU A 276 -18.21 34.56 4.46
C LEU A 276 -16.93 34.79 5.25
N LEU A 277 -15.78 34.29 4.77
CA LEU A 277 -14.47 34.48 5.39
C LEU A 277 -14.05 35.96 5.43
N ARG A 278 -14.42 36.76 4.42
CA ARG A 278 -14.15 38.22 4.41
C ARG A 278 -14.91 38.97 5.47
N ARG A 279 -16.12 38.48 5.84
CA ARG A 279 -17.00 39.08 6.81
C ARG A 279 -16.88 38.48 8.23
N ALA A 280 -16.12 37.37 8.36
CA ALA A 280 -15.96 36.66 9.62
C ALA A 280 -15.14 37.48 10.62
N GLU A 281 -15.47 37.34 11.90
CA GLU A 281 -14.64 37.83 12.99
C GLU A 281 -13.45 36.94 13.22
N TRP A 282 -12.26 37.49 13.00
CA TRP A 282 -11.00 36.79 13.20
C TRP A 282 -10.44 37.05 14.58
N LYS A 283 -10.02 36.00 15.27
CA LYS A 283 -9.39 36.05 16.60
C LYS A 283 -7.94 35.58 16.50
N PRO A 284 -7.02 36.05 17.37
CA PRO A 284 -5.69 35.49 17.44
C PRO A 284 -5.74 33.97 17.66
N SER A 285 -4.99 33.22 16.87
CA SER A 285 -4.96 31.77 16.99
C SER A 285 -3.99 31.36 18.11
N LYS A 286 -4.37 30.33 18.87
CA LYS A 286 -3.49 29.66 19.83
C LYS A 286 -2.63 28.56 19.20
N LYS A 287 -2.78 28.36 17.87
CA LYS A 287 -2.04 27.32 17.12
C LYS A 287 -0.73 27.90 16.59
N THR A 288 0.31 27.12 16.65
CA THR A 288 1.69 27.55 16.31
C THR A 288 1.91 27.87 14.83
N ASP A 289 1.02 27.39 13.94
CA ASP A 289 1.13 27.51 12.50
C ASP A 289 0.13 28.50 11.87
N ALA A 290 -0.59 29.25 12.69
CA ALA A 290 -1.55 30.24 12.25
C ALA A 290 -1.58 31.48 13.16
N ASP A 291 -1.67 32.67 12.57
CA ASP A 291 -1.75 33.93 13.33
C ASP A 291 -3.18 34.23 13.79
N MET A 292 -4.15 33.91 12.95
CA MET A 292 -5.55 34.19 13.19
C MET A 292 -6.42 32.99 12.88
N GLU A 293 -7.51 32.85 13.65
CA GLU A 293 -8.54 31.82 13.41
C GLU A 293 -9.94 32.44 13.44
N CYS A 294 -10.86 31.86 12.69
CA CYS A 294 -12.27 32.16 12.81
C CYS A 294 -13.11 30.88 12.75
N GLU A 295 -14.29 30.95 13.35
CA GLU A 295 -15.25 29.85 13.39
C GLU A 295 -16.64 30.38 13.05
N PHE A 296 -17.38 29.62 12.22
CA PHE A 296 -18.75 29.96 11.84
C PHE A 296 -19.49 28.69 11.42
N ARG A 297 -20.80 28.79 11.34
CA ARG A 297 -21.64 27.74 10.79
C ARG A 297 -22.01 28.09 9.36
N TYR A 298 -22.01 27.09 8.50
CA TYR A 298 -22.32 27.25 7.09
C TYR A 298 -22.91 25.99 6.51
N GLN A 299 -23.93 26.13 5.68
CA GLN A 299 -24.50 25.05 4.88
C GLN A 299 -24.02 25.21 3.45
N PRO A 300 -23.15 24.33 2.96
CA PRO A 300 -22.76 24.31 1.55
C PRO A 300 -23.96 24.01 0.64
N GLU A 301 -23.88 24.48 -0.59
CA GLU A 301 -24.90 24.18 -1.59
C GLU A 301 -24.98 22.66 -1.84
N GLY A 302 -26.21 22.12 -1.87
CA GLY A 302 -26.49 20.70 -2.02
C GLY A 302 -26.29 19.85 -0.75
N TRP A 303 -25.93 20.47 0.40
CA TRP A 303 -25.86 19.78 1.68
C TRP A 303 -27.19 19.90 2.44
N GLN A 304 -27.53 18.87 3.23
CA GLN A 304 -28.83 18.83 3.91
C GLN A 304 -28.88 19.66 5.20
N LYS A 305 -27.72 19.99 5.79
CA LYS A 305 -27.62 20.78 7.02
C LYS A 305 -26.35 21.61 7.08
N GLU A 306 -26.30 22.52 8.03
CA GLU A 306 -25.12 23.32 8.30
C GLU A 306 -24.10 22.58 9.16
N TYR A 307 -22.83 22.92 8.98
CA TYR A 307 -21.70 22.39 9.74
C TYR A 307 -20.86 23.52 10.33
N ARG A 308 -20.06 23.17 11.31
CA ARG A 308 -19.03 24.01 11.89
C ARG A 308 -17.84 24.08 10.93
N PHE A 309 -17.46 25.30 10.56
CA PHE A 309 -16.27 25.61 9.79
C PHE A 309 -15.25 26.33 10.66
N VAL A 310 -13.98 25.92 10.57
CA VAL A 310 -12.86 26.58 11.22
C VAL A 310 -11.90 26.99 10.12
N ALA A 311 -11.52 28.26 10.07
CA ALA A 311 -10.52 28.76 9.13
C ALA A 311 -9.32 29.32 9.89
N LEU A 312 -8.16 29.05 9.34
CA LEU A 312 -6.88 29.52 9.84
C LEU A 312 -6.28 30.45 8.79
N ARG A 313 -5.63 31.53 9.24
CA ARG A 313 -4.94 32.50 8.39
C ARG A 313 -3.56 32.76 8.96
N THR A 314 -2.55 32.66 8.09
CA THR A 314 -1.18 33.05 8.39
C THR A 314 -0.88 34.33 7.60
N GLU A 315 -0.40 35.36 8.25
CA GLU A 315 0.12 36.53 7.56
C GLU A 315 1.41 36.13 6.86
N LYS A 316 1.40 36.12 5.54
CA LYS A 316 2.65 36.00 4.81
C LYS A 316 3.51 37.18 5.20
N ALA A 317 4.64 36.93 5.84
CA ALA A 317 5.69 37.94 5.92
C ALA A 317 5.87 38.50 4.49
N ARG A 318 5.63 39.79 4.30
CA ARG A 318 5.94 40.48 3.05
C ARG A 318 7.43 40.33 2.88
N GLY A 319 7.85 39.31 2.13
CA GLY A 319 9.22 39.12 1.73
C GLY A 319 9.67 40.39 1.05
N GLY A 320 10.60 41.11 1.66
CA GLY A 320 11.26 42.22 1.08
C GLY A 320 11.85 41.77 -0.24
N GLY A 321 11.35 42.32 -1.32
CA GLY A 321 12.00 42.27 -2.61
C GLY A 321 13.34 42.97 -2.48
N ALA A 322 14.42 42.25 -2.20
CA ALA A 322 15.76 42.68 -2.52
C ALA A 322 15.99 42.33 -3.98
N GLY A 323 15.84 43.37 -4.82
CA GLY A 323 16.43 43.35 -6.14
C GLY A 323 17.93 43.20 -5.99
N GLY A 324 18.51 42.52 -6.92
CA GLY A 324 19.94 42.35 -7.01
C GLY A 324 20.31 41.69 -8.31
N SER A 325 20.60 42.54 -9.31
CA SER A 325 21.43 42.33 -10.52
C SER A 325 21.70 40.92 -10.98
#